data_4ec871ecb8a07a479d731da48689d9a1
#
_entry.id   4ec871ecb8a07a479d731da48689d9a1
#
_cell.length_a   1.000
_cell.length_b   1.000
_cell.length_c   1.000
_cell.angle_alpha   90.00
_cell.angle_beta   90.00
_cell.angle_gamma   90.00
#
_symmetry.space_group_name_H-M   'P 1'
#
loop_
_entity.id
_entity.type
_entity.pdbx_description
1 polymer ?
#
loop_
_entity_poly.entity_id
_entity_poly.type
_entity_poly.pdbx_seq_one_letter_code
_entity_poly.pdbx_strand_id
1 'polypeptide(L)'
;MKGNPRTENSERAEGAEKLRDLNGITHGIIAAAIEVHRHLGPGLLESAYQECVCYELSQMGLSFTREVHLPLSYKGLQLDCNYRIDLLVEDAIVVELKSVEQILAIHSAQLLTYLKAAHKPIGLLINFNVPVLKDGIKRMVHKYSEPNISALSASSALSPVEDEAAESQMSSLRLSPRLCVSAVNRNPR
;
A
#
# COMPACT_ATOMS: atom_id res chain seq x y z
N MET A 1 -35.24 -4.14 -15.18
CA MET A 1 -34.48 -5.27 -15.73
C MET A 1 -33.97 -6.09 -14.55
N LYS A 2 -34.47 -7.32 -14.38
CA LYS A 2 -34.04 -8.20 -13.28
C LYS A 2 -32.75 -8.90 -13.73
N GLY A 3 -31.67 -8.79 -12.98
CA GLY A 3 -30.41 -9.46 -13.27
C GLY A 3 -30.56 -10.97 -13.40
N ASN A 4 -29.75 -11.59 -14.23
CA ASN A 4 -29.81 -13.01 -14.48
C ASN A 4 -29.23 -13.78 -13.29
N PRO A 5 -29.99 -14.64 -12.58
CA PRO A 5 -29.54 -15.32 -11.35
C PRO A 5 -28.36 -16.27 -11.57
N ARG A 6 -28.05 -16.66 -12.81
CA ARG A 6 -26.89 -17.52 -13.14
C ARG A 6 -25.58 -16.73 -13.10
N THR A 7 -25.57 -15.45 -13.52
CA THR A 7 -24.36 -14.61 -13.48
C THR A 7 -24.01 -14.21 -12.04
N GLU A 8 -25.01 -13.89 -11.22
CA GLU A 8 -24.79 -13.53 -9.80
C GLU A 8 -24.20 -14.68 -8.97
N ASN A 9 -24.59 -15.92 -9.25
CA ASN A 9 -24.05 -17.10 -8.56
C ASN A 9 -22.60 -17.42 -8.97
N SER A 10 -22.25 -17.20 -10.23
CA SER A 10 -20.89 -17.36 -10.75
C SER A 10 -19.93 -16.35 -10.13
N GLU A 11 -20.28 -15.06 -10.14
CA GLU A 11 -19.50 -13.98 -9.54
C GLU A 11 -19.28 -14.16 -8.02
N ARG A 12 -20.30 -14.66 -7.31
CA ARG A 12 -20.19 -14.97 -5.88
C ARG A 12 -19.26 -16.15 -5.61
N ALA A 13 -19.27 -17.17 -6.48
CA ALA A 13 -18.37 -18.33 -6.35
C ALA A 13 -16.91 -17.93 -6.60
N GLU A 14 -16.63 -17.17 -7.66
CA GLU A 14 -15.30 -16.66 -7.98
C GLU A 14 -14.77 -15.73 -6.88
N GLY A 15 -15.61 -14.84 -6.35
CA GLY A 15 -15.25 -13.97 -5.23
C GLY A 15 -14.94 -14.75 -3.95
N ALA A 16 -15.65 -15.83 -3.67
CA ALA A 16 -15.41 -16.70 -2.53
C ALA A 16 -14.12 -17.52 -2.67
N GLU A 17 -13.78 -17.97 -3.87
CA GLU A 17 -12.55 -18.69 -4.18
C GLU A 17 -11.33 -17.76 -4.05
N LYS A 18 -11.39 -16.57 -4.66
CA LYS A 18 -10.36 -15.54 -4.51
C LYS A 18 -10.11 -15.17 -3.04
N LEU A 19 -11.16 -15.06 -2.24
CA LEU A 19 -11.04 -14.76 -0.81
C LEU A 19 -10.39 -15.91 -0.02
N ARG A 20 -10.65 -17.16 -0.37
CA ARG A 20 -10.01 -18.34 0.24
C ARG A 20 -8.54 -18.37 -0.07
N ASP A 21 -8.15 -18.07 -1.30
CA ASP A 21 -6.75 -17.98 -1.74
C ASP A 21 -6.02 -16.87 -0.98
N LEU A 22 -6.56 -15.66 -0.88
CA LEU A 22 -5.99 -14.57 -0.10
C LEU A 22 -5.83 -14.90 1.39
N ASN A 23 -6.73 -15.68 1.97
CA ASN A 23 -6.60 -16.13 3.35
C ASN A 23 -5.48 -17.17 3.49
N GLY A 24 -5.32 -18.08 2.53
CA GLY A 24 -4.20 -19.03 2.49
C GLY A 24 -2.85 -18.32 2.44
N ILE A 25 -2.69 -17.34 1.55
CA ILE A 25 -1.48 -16.51 1.46
C ILE A 25 -1.24 -15.76 2.78
N THR A 26 -2.29 -15.14 3.35
CA THR A 26 -2.20 -14.44 4.65
C THR A 26 -1.68 -15.36 5.75
N HIS A 27 -2.18 -16.59 5.84
CA HIS A 27 -1.72 -17.57 6.82
C HIS A 27 -0.26 -17.98 6.58
N GLY A 28 0.15 -18.15 5.33
CA GLY A 28 1.55 -18.42 4.97
C GLY A 28 2.49 -17.31 5.44
N ILE A 29 2.14 -16.04 5.18
CA ILE A 29 2.93 -14.89 5.63
C ILE A 29 3.04 -14.84 7.17
N ILE A 30 1.93 -15.06 7.87
CA ILE A 30 1.91 -15.07 9.33
C ILE A 30 2.76 -16.24 9.86
N ALA A 31 2.68 -17.42 9.26
CA ALA A 31 3.48 -18.57 9.64
C ALA A 31 4.98 -18.29 9.46
N ALA A 32 5.38 -17.71 8.33
CA ALA A 32 6.76 -17.28 8.07
C ALA A 32 7.25 -16.30 9.15
N ALA A 33 6.45 -15.27 9.46
CA ALA A 33 6.79 -14.28 10.48
C ALA A 33 6.91 -14.91 11.89
N ILE A 34 6.02 -15.84 12.25
CA ILE A 34 6.09 -16.57 13.54
C ILE A 34 7.35 -17.41 13.62
N GLU A 35 7.73 -18.08 12.54
CA GLU A 35 8.94 -18.89 12.49
C GLU A 35 10.18 -18.04 12.73
N VAL A 36 10.28 -16.90 12.05
CA VAL A 36 11.36 -15.92 12.26
C VAL A 36 11.40 -15.44 13.71
N HIS A 37 10.26 -15.03 14.26
CA HIS A 37 10.19 -14.53 15.62
C HIS A 37 10.52 -15.58 16.67
N ARG A 38 10.14 -16.84 16.42
CA ARG A 38 10.47 -17.98 17.30
C ARG A 38 11.97 -18.23 17.40
N HIS A 39 12.69 -18.02 16.28
CA HIS A 39 14.14 -18.24 16.22
C HIS A 39 14.95 -17.06 16.76
N LEU A 40 14.52 -15.83 16.45
CA LEU A 40 15.31 -14.62 16.70
C LEU A 40 14.82 -13.82 17.91
N GLY A 41 13.56 -13.97 18.31
CA GLY A 41 12.94 -13.14 19.32
C GLY A 41 12.77 -11.68 18.92
N PRO A 42 12.37 -10.81 19.87
CA PRO A 42 12.27 -9.36 19.66
C PRO A 42 13.66 -8.68 19.74
N GLY A 43 13.74 -7.41 19.27
CA GLY A 43 14.89 -6.53 19.51
C GLY A 43 15.89 -6.38 18.37
N LEU A 44 15.63 -6.97 17.19
CA LEU A 44 16.45 -6.73 16.00
C LEU A 44 15.89 -5.54 15.17
N LEU A 45 16.71 -5.11 14.21
CA LEU A 45 16.30 -4.10 13.24
C LEU A 45 15.24 -4.64 12.27
N GLU A 46 14.35 -3.78 11.78
CA GLU A 46 13.31 -4.12 10.79
C GLU A 46 13.91 -4.81 9.55
N SER A 47 15.06 -4.33 9.06
CA SER A 47 15.75 -4.92 7.90
C SER A 47 16.18 -6.36 8.12
N ALA A 48 16.61 -6.73 9.34
CA ALA A 48 16.97 -8.10 9.66
C ALA A 48 15.76 -9.02 9.63
N TYR A 49 14.64 -8.59 10.20
CA TYR A 49 13.39 -9.34 10.11
C TYR A 49 12.90 -9.47 8.68
N GLN A 50 13.00 -8.40 7.87
CA GLN A 50 12.62 -8.44 6.45
C GLN A 50 13.39 -9.50 5.67
N GLU A 51 14.71 -9.58 5.85
CA GLU A 51 15.54 -10.61 5.21
C GLU A 51 15.10 -12.03 5.60
N CYS A 52 14.87 -12.26 6.90
CA CYS A 52 14.46 -13.56 7.38
C CYS A 52 13.05 -13.96 6.93
N VAL A 53 12.10 -13.01 6.92
CA VAL A 53 10.74 -13.24 6.40
C VAL A 53 10.79 -13.57 4.91
N CYS A 54 11.59 -12.86 4.11
CA CYS A 54 11.78 -13.14 2.69
C CYS A 54 12.35 -14.55 2.48
N TYR A 55 13.30 -14.99 3.32
CA TYR A 55 13.83 -16.34 3.27
C TYR A 55 12.73 -17.39 3.50
N GLU A 56 11.94 -17.24 4.57
CA GLU A 56 10.86 -18.18 4.88
C GLU A 56 9.77 -18.21 3.79
N LEU A 57 9.37 -17.04 3.26
CA LEU A 57 8.43 -16.96 2.14
C LEU A 57 8.95 -17.73 0.92
N SER A 58 10.24 -17.61 0.61
CA SER A 58 10.88 -18.36 -0.48
C SER A 58 10.83 -19.87 -0.25
N GLN A 59 11.06 -20.32 0.99
CA GLN A 59 10.97 -21.75 1.33
C GLN A 59 9.55 -22.30 1.18
N MET A 60 8.54 -21.45 1.39
CA MET A 60 7.13 -21.80 1.20
C MET A 60 6.66 -21.68 -0.27
N GLY A 61 7.52 -21.23 -1.19
CA GLY A 61 7.18 -21.04 -2.60
C GLY A 61 6.27 -19.84 -2.84
N LEU A 62 6.16 -18.91 -1.90
CA LEU A 62 5.41 -17.66 -2.06
C LEU A 62 6.26 -16.62 -2.78
N SER A 63 5.74 -16.05 -3.85
CA SER A 63 6.41 -14.97 -4.58
C SER A 63 6.23 -13.64 -3.85
N PHE A 64 7.25 -12.79 -3.89
CA PHE A 64 7.18 -11.45 -3.28
C PHE A 64 8.09 -10.46 -4.00
N THR A 65 7.73 -9.19 -3.90
CA THR A 65 8.55 -8.05 -4.31
C THR A 65 8.84 -7.20 -3.10
N ARG A 66 10.12 -6.81 -2.95
CA ARG A 66 10.60 -5.98 -1.82
C ARG A 66 10.62 -4.52 -2.23
N GLU A 67 10.42 -3.64 -1.24
CA GLU A 67 10.66 -2.20 -1.40
C GLU A 67 9.93 -1.59 -2.61
N VAL A 68 8.64 -1.91 -2.76
CA VAL A 68 7.84 -1.47 -3.90
C VAL A 68 7.52 0.02 -3.78
N HIS A 69 8.06 0.81 -4.71
CA HIS A 69 7.76 2.24 -4.77
C HIS A 69 6.31 2.50 -5.14
N LEU A 70 5.66 3.39 -4.39
CA LEU A 70 4.29 3.81 -4.63
C LEU A 70 4.27 5.23 -5.18
N PRO A 71 3.88 5.43 -6.45
CA PRO A 71 3.62 6.77 -6.97
C PRO A 71 2.35 7.31 -6.31
N LEU A 72 2.42 8.52 -5.77
CA LEU A 72 1.25 9.24 -5.29
C LEU A 72 0.89 10.37 -6.26
N SER A 73 -0.42 10.55 -6.48
CA SER A 73 -0.94 11.64 -7.28
C SER A 73 -1.87 12.52 -6.43
N TYR A 74 -1.71 13.83 -6.54
CA TYR A 74 -2.60 14.80 -5.93
C TYR A 74 -3.12 15.76 -6.99
N LYS A 75 -4.40 15.71 -7.33
CA LYS A 75 -5.06 16.58 -8.35
C LYS A 75 -4.29 16.61 -9.68
N GLY A 76 -3.80 15.45 -10.14
CA GLY A 76 -3.01 15.32 -11.37
C GLY A 76 -1.51 15.60 -11.22
N LEU A 77 -1.06 16.15 -10.09
CA LEU A 77 0.36 16.30 -9.78
C LEU A 77 0.92 14.96 -9.29
N GLN A 78 1.93 14.43 -9.97
CA GLN A 78 2.69 13.28 -9.49
C GLN A 78 3.62 13.76 -8.38
N LEU A 79 3.50 13.12 -7.20
CA LEU A 79 4.34 13.42 -6.06
C LEU A 79 5.52 12.46 -6.06
N ASP A 80 6.73 13.01 -6.11
CA ASP A 80 7.97 12.27 -5.91
C ASP A 80 8.20 12.07 -4.39
N CYS A 81 7.31 11.29 -3.78
CA CYS A 81 7.41 10.91 -2.39
C CYS A 81 7.94 9.48 -2.34
N ASN A 82 9.01 9.25 -1.59
CA ASN A 82 9.59 7.92 -1.40
C ASN A 82 8.71 7.00 -0.53
N TYR A 83 7.41 6.91 -0.87
CA TYR A 83 6.56 5.90 -0.26
C TYR A 83 6.92 4.53 -0.82
N ARG A 84 7.17 3.61 0.09
CA ARG A 84 7.68 2.28 -0.23
C ARG A 84 7.02 1.25 0.64
N ILE A 85 6.46 0.22 0.01
CA ILE A 85 5.94 -0.96 0.69
C ILE A 85 7.12 -1.87 1.01
N ASP A 86 7.22 -2.39 2.22
CA ASP A 86 8.30 -3.32 2.59
C ASP A 86 8.23 -4.59 1.76
N LEU A 87 7.08 -5.27 1.74
CA LEU A 87 6.85 -6.48 0.94
C LEU A 87 5.47 -6.47 0.29
N LEU A 88 5.41 -6.85 -0.98
CA LEU A 88 4.19 -7.18 -1.70
C LEU A 88 4.22 -8.67 -2.03
N VAL A 89 3.37 -9.46 -1.40
CA VAL A 89 3.34 -10.93 -1.52
C VAL A 89 2.22 -11.35 -2.46
N GLU A 90 2.55 -12.25 -3.42
CA GLU A 90 1.65 -12.75 -4.47
C GLU A 90 0.91 -11.66 -5.24
N ASP A 91 1.55 -10.51 -5.39
CA ASP A 91 0.94 -9.29 -5.96
C ASP A 91 -0.44 -8.94 -5.36
N ALA A 92 -0.74 -9.40 -4.17
CA ALA A 92 -2.05 -9.31 -3.55
C ALA A 92 -2.06 -8.75 -2.13
N ILE A 93 -1.03 -9.05 -1.32
CA ILE A 93 -0.99 -8.69 0.10
C ILE A 93 0.17 -7.77 0.38
N VAL A 94 -0.15 -6.58 0.89
CA VAL A 94 0.84 -5.61 1.38
C VAL A 94 1.26 -5.99 2.78
N VAL A 95 2.56 -6.11 3.03
CA VAL A 95 3.13 -6.39 4.34
C VAL A 95 4.02 -5.23 4.75
N GLU A 96 3.76 -4.71 5.93
CA GLU A 96 4.54 -3.66 6.59
C GLU A 96 5.14 -4.23 7.87
N LEU A 97 6.45 -4.21 7.97
CA LEU A 97 7.19 -4.72 9.11
C LEU A 97 7.56 -3.58 10.06
N LYS A 98 7.52 -3.85 11.36
CA LYS A 98 7.91 -2.91 12.39
C LYS A 98 8.72 -3.60 13.49
N SER A 99 9.63 -2.85 14.08
CA SER A 99 10.36 -3.23 15.29
C SER A 99 10.30 -2.08 16.29
N VAL A 100 9.10 -1.78 16.78
CA VAL A 100 8.80 -0.64 17.66
C VAL A 100 8.18 -1.11 18.96
N GLU A 101 8.31 -0.31 20.03
CA GLU A 101 7.73 -0.63 21.33
C GLU A 101 6.21 -0.77 21.26
N GLN A 102 5.55 0.07 20.44
CA GLN A 102 4.11 0.06 20.29
C GLN A 102 3.67 0.45 18.88
N ILE A 103 2.70 -0.29 18.34
CA ILE A 103 2.00 0.09 17.11
C ILE A 103 1.09 1.29 17.39
N LEU A 104 1.41 2.42 16.77
CA LEU A 104 0.63 3.65 16.84
C LEU A 104 -0.42 3.73 15.73
N ALA A 105 -1.39 4.64 15.88
CA ALA A 105 -2.41 4.89 14.88
C ALA A 105 -1.83 5.28 13.51
N ILE A 106 -0.69 5.99 13.50
CA ILE A 106 0.00 6.40 12.27
C ILE A 106 0.48 5.21 11.43
N HIS A 107 0.95 4.12 12.06
CA HIS A 107 1.39 2.92 11.34
C HIS A 107 0.21 2.24 10.63
N SER A 108 -0.97 2.22 11.26
CA SER A 108 -2.19 1.71 10.63
C SER A 108 -2.66 2.62 9.48
N ALA A 109 -2.56 3.94 9.65
CA ALA A 109 -2.90 4.91 8.61
C ALA A 109 -1.95 4.80 7.40
N GLN A 110 -0.65 4.57 7.64
CA GLN A 110 0.36 4.31 6.61
C GLN A 110 -0.03 3.09 5.78
N LEU A 111 -0.28 1.95 6.43
CA LEU A 111 -0.68 0.73 5.73
C LEU A 111 -1.97 0.93 4.92
N LEU A 112 -2.97 1.63 5.47
CA LEU A 112 -4.20 1.93 4.74
C LEU A 112 -3.95 2.81 3.51
N THR A 113 -3.02 3.76 3.59
CA THR A 113 -2.60 4.58 2.45
C THR A 113 -1.96 3.72 1.37
N TYR A 114 -1.09 2.78 1.75
CA TYR A 114 -0.45 1.84 0.82
C TYR A 114 -1.49 0.94 0.13
N LEU A 115 -2.46 0.40 0.86
CA LEU A 115 -3.54 -0.40 0.28
C LEU A 115 -4.34 0.37 -0.77
N LYS A 116 -4.64 1.65 -0.48
CA LYS A 116 -5.35 2.52 -1.42
C LYS A 116 -4.52 2.83 -2.67
N ALA A 117 -3.26 3.23 -2.48
CA ALA A 117 -2.37 3.62 -3.57
C ALA A 117 -1.98 2.43 -4.46
N ALA A 118 -1.76 1.25 -3.87
CA ALA A 118 -1.43 0.03 -4.58
C ALA A 118 -2.66 -0.73 -5.12
N HIS A 119 -3.88 -0.29 -4.81
CA HIS A 119 -5.12 -0.98 -5.14
C HIS A 119 -5.15 -2.44 -4.66
N LYS A 120 -4.66 -2.69 -3.44
CA LYS A 120 -4.62 -4.02 -2.86
C LYS A 120 -5.66 -4.20 -1.74
N PRO A 121 -6.32 -5.38 -1.65
CA PRO A 121 -7.43 -5.58 -0.73
C PRO A 121 -7.00 -5.86 0.71
N ILE A 122 -5.80 -6.42 0.92
CA ILE A 122 -5.35 -6.89 2.24
C ILE A 122 -3.97 -6.34 2.56
N GLY A 123 -3.81 -5.91 3.82
CA GLY A 123 -2.52 -5.54 4.39
C GLY A 123 -2.28 -6.20 5.74
N LEU A 124 -1.03 -6.52 6.00
CA LEU A 124 -0.54 -7.01 7.28
C LEU A 124 0.47 -6.02 7.84
N LEU A 125 0.22 -5.56 9.06
CA LEU A 125 1.19 -4.81 9.86
C LEU A 125 1.72 -5.76 10.92
N ILE A 126 3.03 -6.01 10.93
CA ILE A 126 3.68 -7.01 11.79
C ILE A 126 4.77 -6.33 12.60
N ASN A 127 4.57 -6.23 13.91
CA ASN A 127 5.58 -5.74 14.85
C ASN A 127 6.32 -6.90 15.50
N PHE A 128 7.62 -6.99 15.24
CA PHE A 128 8.46 -8.03 15.81
C PHE A 128 8.92 -7.76 17.24
N ASN A 129 8.83 -6.50 17.70
CA ASN A 129 9.27 -6.12 19.05
C ASN A 129 8.20 -6.36 20.12
N VAL A 130 7.70 -7.58 20.16
CA VAL A 130 6.70 -8.06 21.13
C VAL A 130 7.12 -9.42 21.70
N PRO A 131 6.73 -9.78 22.95
CA PRO A 131 7.06 -11.09 23.50
C PRO A 131 6.44 -12.26 22.74
N VAL A 132 5.21 -12.09 22.23
CA VAL A 132 4.48 -13.08 21.45
C VAL A 132 4.03 -12.43 20.15
N LEU A 133 4.50 -12.91 19.00
CA LEU A 133 4.27 -12.24 17.71
C LEU A 133 2.80 -12.04 17.37
N LYS A 134 1.92 -12.96 17.80
CA LYS A 134 0.47 -12.85 17.58
C LYS A 134 -0.10 -11.50 18.05
N ASP A 135 0.43 -10.94 19.13
CA ASP A 135 -0.02 -9.67 19.69
C ASP A 135 0.50 -8.46 18.89
N GLY A 136 1.54 -8.67 18.06
CA GLY A 136 2.12 -7.68 17.15
C GLY A 136 1.50 -7.68 15.76
N ILE A 137 0.55 -8.58 15.45
CA ILE A 137 -0.01 -8.70 14.10
C ILE A 137 -1.35 -7.99 14.00
N LYS A 138 -1.47 -7.11 13.00
CA LYS A 138 -2.73 -6.46 12.65
C LYS A 138 -3.03 -6.67 11.18
N ARG A 139 -4.15 -7.32 10.88
CA ARG A 139 -4.68 -7.47 9.53
C ARG A 139 -5.64 -6.34 9.21
N MET A 140 -5.47 -5.73 8.05
CA MET A 140 -6.35 -4.69 7.52
C MET A 140 -6.93 -5.12 6.19
N VAL A 141 -8.21 -4.79 5.97
CA VAL A 141 -8.92 -5.07 4.72
C VAL A 141 -9.39 -3.76 4.14
N HIS A 142 -9.06 -3.51 2.90
CA HIS A 142 -9.56 -2.39 2.13
C HIS A 142 -10.51 -2.91 1.05
N LYS A 143 -11.78 -2.49 1.11
CA LYS A 143 -12.74 -2.78 0.04
C LYS A 143 -12.42 -1.89 -1.15
N TYR A 144 -11.70 -2.43 -2.11
CA TYR A 144 -11.52 -1.81 -3.40
C TYR A 144 -12.76 -2.11 -4.24
N SER A 145 -13.52 -1.07 -4.57
CA SER A 145 -14.52 -1.15 -5.64
C SER A 145 -13.76 -0.93 -6.93
N GLU A 146 -13.65 -1.92 -7.77
CA GLU A 146 -13.12 -1.72 -9.13
C GLU A 146 -13.90 -0.58 -9.78
N PRO A 147 -13.23 0.42 -10.41
CA PRO A 147 -13.95 1.42 -11.17
C PRO A 147 -14.76 0.69 -12.24
N ASN A 148 -16.06 0.91 -12.24
CA ASN A 148 -16.98 0.30 -13.19
C ASN A 148 -16.60 0.77 -14.61
N ILE A 149 -15.82 -0.05 -15.34
CA ILE A 149 -15.29 0.26 -16.68
C ILE A 149 -16.43 0.44 -17.68
N SER A 150 -17.65 -0.03 -17.37
CA SER A 150 -18.83 0.17 -18.21
C SER A 150 -19.32 1.63 -18.31
N ALA A 151 -18.83 2.54 -17.45
CA ALA A 151 -19.18 3.95 -17.50
C ALA A 151 -18.26 4.80 -18.41
N LEU A 152 -17.12 4.26 -18.85
CA LEU A 152 -16.15 5.00 -19.68
C LEU A 152 -16.40 4.91 -21.18
N SER A 153 -17.35 4.06 -21.64
CA SER A 153 -17.67 3.94 -23.06
C SER A 153 -18.77 4.89 -23.58
N ALA A 154 -19.29 5.78 -22.74
CA ALA A 154 -20.40 6.69 -23.10
C ALA A 154 -20.04 8.17 -23.20
N SER A 155 -18.76 8.56 -23.14
CA SER A 155 -18.37 9.98 -23.25
C SER A 155 -17.36 10.21 -24.38
N SER A 156 -17.77 9.90 -25.62
CA SER A 156 -17.11 10.40 -26.83
C SER A 156 -18.07 11.28 -27.63
N ALA A 157 -18.50 12.39 -27.04
CA ALA A 157 -19.13 13.47 -27.76
C ALA A 157 -18.80 14.79 -27.05
N LEU A 158 -17.61 15.32 -27.31
CA LEU A 158 -17.26 16.70 -26.99
C LEU A 158 -17.35 17.52 -28.30
N SER A 159 -18.41 18.30 -28.39
CA SER A 159 -18.49 19.43 -29.30
C SER A 159 -17.53 20.54 -28.84
N PRO A 160 -16.86 21.26 -29.73
CA PRO A 160 -16.00 22.35 -29.34
C PRO A 160 -16.86 23.54 -28.88
N VAL A 161 -16.58 24.07 -27.70
CA VAL A 161 -17.10 25.33 -27.20
C VAL A 161 -16.05 26.38 -27.55
N GLU A 162 -16.44 27.33 -28.37
CA GLU A 162 -15.67 28.53 -28.75
C GLU A 162 -15.43 29.40 -27.53
N ASP A 163 -14.18 29.80 -27.34
CA ASP A 163 -13.71 30.68 -26.28
C ASP A 163 -13.81 32.14 -26.80
N GLU A 164 -14.62 32.97 -26.17
CA GLU A 164 -14.47 34.42 -26.24
C GLU A 164 -14.40 35.05 -24.86
N ALA A 165 -13.29 35.74 -24.65
CA ALA A 165 -13.07 36.92 -23.82
C ALA A 165 -13.24 36.84 -22.30
N ALA A 166 -12.12 36.80 -21.61
CA ALA A 166 -11.85 37.60 -20.41
C ALA A 166 -10.37 37.81 -20.17
N GLU A 167 -9.70 38.60 -20.98
CA GLU A 167 -8.51 39.34 -20.57
C GLU A 167 -8.97 40.51 -19.73
N SER A 168 -8.65 40.53 -18.45
CA SER A 168 -8.29 41.74 -17.70
C SER A 168 -8.09 41.40 -16.21
N GLN A 169 -6.99 41.92 -15.69
CA GLN A 169 -6.66 42.06 -14.28
C GLN A 169 -6.17 40.83 -13.53
N MET A 170 -4.87 40.61 -13.59
CA MET A 170 -4.03 40.42 -12.39
C MET A 170 -2.53 40.60 -12.71
N SER A 171 -2.17 41.86 -12.82
CA SER A 171 -0.81 42.35 -12.64
C SER A 171 -0.52 42.39 -11.14
N SER A 172 0.72 41.98 -10.79
CA SER A 172 1.33 42.15 -9.49
C SER A 172 1.02 41.11 -8.41
N LEU A 173 1.82 40.04 -8.42
CA LEU A 173 2.43 39.48 -7.20
C LEU A 173 3.61 38.59 -7.64
N ARG A 174 4.77 39.23 -7.75
CA ARG A 174 6.06 38.54 -7.86
C ARG A 174 6.39 37.97 -6.49
N LEU A 175 6.28 36.68 -6.32
CA LEU A 175 6.94 35.98 -5.20
C LEU A 175 8.22 35.33 -5.71
N SER A 176 9.33 35.80 -5.15
CA SER A 176 10.67 35.28 -5.37
C SER A 176 10.79 33.83 -4.82
N PRO A 177 11.52 32.95 -5.50
CA PRO A 177 11.84 31.63 -4.96
C PRO A 177 12.92 31.79 -3.88
N ARG A 178 12.58 31.48 -2.63
CA ARG A 178 13.58 31.33 -1.57
C ARG A 178 14.13 29.90 -1.60
N LEU A 179 15.43 29.86 -1.87
CA LEU A 179 16.32 28.71 -1.76
C LEU A 179 16.11 27.95 -0.43
N CYS A 180 15.93 26.65 -0.51
CA CYS A 180 16.25 25.74 0.59
C CYS A 180 17.77 25.60 0.68
N VAL A 181 18.36 26.27 1.67
CA VAL A 181 19.79 26.12 2.01
C VAL A 181 19.96 24.87 2.84
N SER A 182 20.70 23.92 2.30
CA SER A 182 21.24 22.76 3.01
C SER A 182 22.16 23.23 4.14
N ALA A 183 21.77 23.00 5.38
CA ALA A 183 22.69 23.16 6.52
C ALA A 183 23.57 21.91 6.63
N VAL A 184 24.76 21.96 6.05
CA VAL A 184 25.87 21.06 6.34
C VAL A 184 26.45 21.46 7.69
N ASN A 185 26.20 20.67 8.72
CA ASN A 185 26.83 20.82 10.00
C ASN A 185 28.19 20.10 9.99
N ARG A 186 29.26 20.86 9.77
CA ARG A 186 30.64 20.43 10.04
C ARG A 186 30.96 20.73 11.50
N ASN A 187 31.22 19.69 12.27
CA ASN A 187 31.81 19.81 13.60
C ASN A 187 33.32 19.53 13.49
N PRO A 188 34.25 20.47 13.83
CA PRO A 188 35.66 20.20 14.01
C PRO A 188 35.98 20.05 15.50
N ARG A 189 36.71 18.99 15.80
CA ARG A 189 37.51 18.60 16.96
C ARG A 189 36.89 17.55 17.86
#